data_0bfbd41e7ed57defd7784ded6f28bd8f
#
_entry.id   0bfbd41e7ed57defd7784ded6f28bd8f
#
_cell.length_a   1.000
_cell.length_b   1.000
_cell.length_c   1.000
_cell.angle_alpha   90.00
_cell.angle_beta   90.00
_cell.angle_gamma   90.00
#
_symmetry.space_group_name_H-M   'P 1'
#
loop_
_entity.id
_entity.type
_entity.pdbx_description
1 polymer ?
#
loop_
_entity_poly.entity_id
_entity_poly.type
_entity_poly.pdbx_seq_one_letter_code
_entity_poly.pdbx_strand_id
1 'polypeptide(L)'
;MRDFSIDLVWAKIQGAITVIGGWLGYFLGGMDGLMIALVIFVILDYVTGIMCAINDRKLSSAVGFRGICRKVLIFLLVGVAHIVDLHVVGSGSALRGAVVCFYLSNEGVSMLENAAHLGLPIPEKLKVILEQLHDREMPVAPDDTTDNTNDGQ
;
A
#
# COMPACT_ATOMS: atom_id res chain seq x y z
N MET A 1 15.61 8.03 43.82
CA MET A 1 14.88 9.15 43.15
C MET A 1 15.00 9.13 41.61
N ARG A 2 16.09 8.63 41.03
CA ARG A 2 16.26 8.54 39.56
C ARG A 2 15.35 7.49 38.91
N ASP A 3 15.17 6.36 39.56
CA ASP A 3 14.38 5.22 39.01
C ASP A 3 12.90 5.55 38.89
N PHE A 4 12.33 6.23 39.89
CA PHE A 4 10.91 6.62 39.92
C PHE A 4 10.51 7.57 38.77
N SER A 5 11.38 8.47 38.35
CA SER A 5 11.13 9.38 37.21
C SER A 5 11.21 8.64 35.87
N ILE A 6 12.06 7.64 35.75
CA ILE A 6 12.19 6.80 34.53
C ILE A 6 10.95 5.92 34.39
N ASP A 7 10.49 5.29 35.48
CA ASP A 7 9.30 4.46 35.49
C ASP A 7 8.03 5.26 35.13
N LEU A 8 7.92 6.49 35.62
CA LEU A 8 6.80 7.38 35.30
C LEU A 8 6.80 7.81 33.83
N VAL A 9 7.96 8.13 33.28
CA VAL A 9 8.10 8.47 31.86
C VAL A 9 7.77 7.26 31.00
N TRP A 10 8.27 6.07 31.37
CA TRP A 10 7.98 4.82 30.66
C TRP A 10 6.49 4.48 30.66
N ALA A 11 5.81 4.61 31.80
CA ALA A 11 4.37 4.41 31.93
C ALA A 11 3.55 5.37 31.04
N LYS A 12 3.97 6.65 30.94
CA LYS A 12 3.32 7.63 30.06
C LYS A 12 3.51 7.29 28.59
N ILE A 13 4.70 6.85 28.19
CA ILE A 13 4.99 6.40 26.82
C ILE A 13 4.13 5.17 26.47
N GLN A 14 4.08 4.18 27.35
CA GLN A 14 3.24 3.00 27.17
C GLN A 14 1.75 3.38 27.06
N GLY A 15 1.26 4.27 27.92
CA GLY A 15 -0.10 4.78 27.86
C GLY A 15 -0.41 5.48 26.52
N ALA A 16 0.49 6.34 26.05
CA ALA A 16 0.32 7.01 24.77
C ALA A 16 0.30 6.02 23.58
N ILE A 17 1.21 5.06 23.58
CA ILE A 17 1.25 3.99 22.54
C ILE A 17 -0.04 3.17 22.55
N THR A 18 -0.55 2.82 23.72
CA THR A 18 -1.80 2.05 23.86
C THR A 18 -3.00 2.81 23.32
N VAL A 19 -3.12 4.11 23.63
CA VAL A 19 -4.22 4.95 23.16
C VAL A 19 -4.14 5.12 21.63
N ILE A 20 -2.96 5.43 21.10
CA ILE A 20 -2.76 5.59 19.64
C ILE A 20 -3.01 4.27 18.92
N GLY A 21 -2.48 3.17 19.44
CA GLY A 21 -2.67 1.83 18.86
C GLY A 21 -4.14 1.39 18.90
N GLY A 22 -4.85 1.66 20.00
CA GLY A 22 -6.29 1.39 20.14
C GLY A 22 -7.13 2.19 19.16
N TRP A 23 -6.83 3.48 19.00
CA TRP A 23 -7.49 4.35 18.03
C TRP A 23 -7.24 3.92 16.57
N LEU A 24 -5.98 3.62 16.23
CA LEU A 24 -5.64 3.10 14.91
C LEU A 24 -6.32 1.75 14.64
N GLY A 25 -6.33 0.85 15.63
CA GLY A 25 -7.01 -0.44 15.51
C GLY A 25 -8.52 -0.27 15.25
N TYR A 26 -9.17 0.67 15.96
CA TYR A 26 -10.57 1.02 15.70
C TYR A 26 -10.78 1.61 14.32
N PHE A 27 -9.94 2.58 13.92
CA PHE A 27 -10.02 3.23 12.61
C PHE A 27 -9.85 2.25 11.45
N LEU A 28 -8.94 1.28 11.58
CA LEU A 28 -8.65 0.27 10.55
C LEU A 28 -9.65 -0.92 10.56
N GLY A 29 -10.54 -0.99 11.53
CA GLY A 29 -11.50 -2.08 11.65
C GLY A 29 -10.94 -3.37 12.23
N GLY A 30 -9.89 -3.25 13.05
CA GLY A 30 -9.23 -4.36 13.73
C GLY A 30 -8.09 -5.00 12.93
N MET A 31 -7.34 -5.87 13.63
CA MET A 31 -6.18 -6.61 13.09
C MET A 31 -6.57 -8.05 12.77
N ASP A 32 -7.41 -8.23 11.77
CA ASP A 32 -7.77 -9.55 11.25
C ASP A 32 -6.69 -10.13 10.32
N GLY A 33 -6.90 -11.36 9.82
CA GLY A 33 -5.93 -12.04 8.96
C GLY A 33 -5.62 -11.29 7.66
N LEU A 34 -6.61 -10.62 7.05
CA LEU A 34 -6.41 -9.81 5.86
C LEU A 34 -5.55 -8.58 6.15
N MET A 35 -5.81 -7.92 7.28
CA MET A 35 -5.04 -6.75 7.68
C MET A 35 -3.59 -7.10 8.03
N ILE A 36 -3.38 -8.21 8.72
CA ILE A 36 -2.04 -8.72 9.02
C ILE A 36 -1.29 -9.04 7.72
N ALA A 37 -1.93 -9.70 6.76
CA ALA A 37 -1.33 -9.97 5.46
C ALA A 37 -0.96 -8.68 4.74
N LEU A 38 -1.85 -7.67 4.70
CA LEU A 38 -1.57 -6.38 4.09
C LEU A 38 -0.36 -5.69 4.74
N VAL A 39 -0.28 -5.65 6.07
CA VAL A 39 0.87 -5.06 6.78
C VAL A 39 2.17 -5.75 6.39
N ILE A 40 2.18 -7.08 6.34
CA ILE A 40 3.35 -7.86 5.95
C ILE A 40 3.76 -7.54 4.51
N PHE A 41 2.81 -7.53 3.57
CA PHE A 41 3.09 -7.25 2.15
C PHE A 41 3.62 -5.82 1.96
N VAL A 42 3.01 -4.84 2.62
CA VAL A 42 3.46 -3.43 2.59
C VAL A 42 4.90 -3.29 3.09
N ILE A 43 5.27 -3.98 4.16
CA ILE A 43 6.63 -3.97 4.69
C ILE A 43 7.59 -4.63 3.71
N LEU A 44 7.25 -5.81 3.19
CA LEU A 44 8.11 -6.55 2.28
C LEU A 44 8.30 -5.82 0.95
N ASP A 45 7.25 -5.22 0.39
CA ASP A 45 7.37 -4.38 -0.81
C ASP A 45 8.27 -3.17 -0.57
N TYR A 46 8.12 -2.48 0.56
CA TYR A 46 8.99 -1.36 0.89
C TYR A 46 10.46 -1.78 1.01
N VAL A 47 10.74 -2.91 1.66
CA VAL A 47 12.10 -3.44 1.80
C VAL A 47 12.68 -3.82 0.44
N THR A 48 11.92 -4.54 -0.39
CA THR A 48 12.38 -4.94 -1.74
C THR A 48 12.58 -3.74 -2.65
N GLY A 49 11.71 -2.72 -2.57
CA GLY A 49 11.87 -1.46 -3.30
C GLY A 49 13.14 -0.69 -2.90
N ILE A 50 13.47 -0.66 -1.61
CA ILE A 50 14.76 -0.09 -1.15
C ILE A 50 15.94 -0.90 -1.69
N MET A 51 15.86 -2.23 -1.71
CA MET A 51 16.92 -3.07 -2.27
C MET A 51 17.14 -2.77 -3.77
N CYS A 52 16.08 -2.58 -4.55
CA CYS A 52 16.16 -2.15 -5.94
C CYS A 52 16.83 -0.77 -6.07
N ALA A 53 16.43 0.21 -5.25
CA ALA A 53 17.01 1.54 -5.27
C ALA A 53 18.51 1.56 -4.92
N ILE A 54 18.95 0.67 -4.01
CA ILE A 54 20.37 0.49 -3.68
C ILE A 54 21.11 -0.14 -4.89
N ASN A 55 20.54 -1.19 -5.48
CA ASN A 55 21.12 -1.86 -6.63
C ASN A 55 21.34 -0.88 -7.81
N ASP A 56 20.37 -0.01 -8.05
CA ASP A 56 20.39 1.01 -9.11
C ASP A 56 21.21 2.25 -8.77
N ARG A 57 21.76 2.32 -7.55
CA ARG A 57 22.45 3.51 -7.02
C ARG A 57 21.60 4.79 -7.03
N LYS A 58 20.28 4.63 -6.90
CA LYS A 58 19.29 5.72 -6.91
C LYS A 58 18.68 5.97 -5.54
N LEU A 59 19.21 5.35 -4.48
CA LEU A 59 18.70 5.53 -3.13
C LEU A 59 18.88 6.98 -2.69
N SER A 60 17.79 7.61 -2.30
CA SER A 60 17.78 8.94 -1.71
C SER A 60 16.69 9.05 -0.64
N SER A 61 16.85 10.01 0.28
CA SER A 61 15.82 10.29 1.30
C SER A 61 14.46 10.62 0.69
N ALA A 62 14.45 11.29 -0.47
CA ALA A 62 13.21 11.62 -1.18
C ALA A 62 12.50 10.36 -1.71
N VAL A 63 13.24 9.39 -2.23
CA VAL A 63 12.70 8.10 -2.70
C VAL A 63 12.10 7.33 -1.52
N GLY A 64 12.85 7.19 -0.42
CA GLY A 64 12.37 6.51 0.78
C GLY A 64 11.13 7.18 1.37
N PHE A 65 11.15 8.51 1.51
CA PHE A 65 10.01 9.25 2.06
C PHE A 65 8.73 9.12 1.20
N ARG A 66 8.86 9.20 -0.13
CA ARG A 66 7.72 9.00 -1.05
C ARG A 66 7.13 7.60 -0.91
N GLY A 67 7.98 6.58 -0.75
CA GLY A 67 7.55 5.21 -0.48
C GLY A 67 6.71 5.12 0.79
N ILE A 68 7.19 5.71 1.91
CA ILE A 68 6.46 5.74 3.19
C ILE A 68 5.11 6.45 3.04
N CYS A 69 5.07 7.63 2.40
CA CYS A 69 3.83 8.36 2.19
C CYS A 69 2.79 7.52 1.45
N ARG A 70 3.20 6.81 0.39
CA ARG A 70 2.31 5.91 -0.35
C ARG A 70 1.73 4.82 0.56
N LYS A 71 2.57 4.20 1.40
CA LYS A 71 2.15 3.16 2.34
C LYS A 71 1.18 3.68 3.40
N VAL A 72 1.41 4.88 3.91
CA VAL A 72 0.47 5.56 4.83
C VAL A 72 -0.90 5.78 4.16
N LEU A 73 -0.92 6.23 2.89
CA LEU A 73 -2.16 6.42 2.15
C LEU A 73 -2.97 5.12 1.99
N ILE A 74 -2.32 3.98 1.79
CA ILE A 74 -3.01 2.67 1.75
C ILE A 74 -3.81 2.45 3.04
N PHE A 75 -3.18 2.61 4.20
CA PHE A 75 -3.87 2.42 5.48
C PHE A 75 -4.97 3.47 5.73
N LEU A 76 -4.78 4.70 5.28
CA LEU A 76 -5.84 5.72 5.34
C LEU A 76 -7.05 5.31 4.51
N LEU A 77 -6.85 4.77 3.30
CA LEU A 77 -7.95 4.31 2.44
C LEU A 77 -8.67 3.08 3.03
N VAL A 78 -7.94 2.15 3.65
CA VAL A 78 -8.55 1.04 4.39
C VAL A 78 -9.40 1.55 5.54
N GLY A 79 -8.91 2.53 6.30
CA GLY A 79 -9.67 3.15 7.39
C GLY A 79 -10.92 3.88 6.90
N VAL A 80 -10.84 4.63 5.80
CA VAL A 80 -11.99 5.27 5.16
C VAL A 80 -13.02 4.22 4.74
N ALA A 81 -12.59 3.14 4.10
CA ALA A 81 -13.48 2.06 3.69
C ALA A 81 -14.19 1.42 4.90
N HIS A 82 -13.45 1.21 6.01
CA HIS A 82 -14.06 0.72 7.26
C HIS A 82 -15.12 1.68 7.81
N ILE A 83 -14.84 2.98 7.84
CA ILE A 83 -15.81 3.98 8.31
C ILE A 83 -17.06 4.01 7.42
N VAL A 84 -16.90 3.87 6.10
CA VAL A 84 -18.02 3.77 5.17
C VAL A 84 -18.85 2.49 5.44
N ASP A 85 -18.19 1.34 5.60
CA ASP A 85 -18.89 0.09 5.97
C ASP A 85 -19.70 0.26 7.26
N LEU A 86 -19.11 0.89 8.26
CA LEU A 86 -19.72 1.04 9.58
C LEU A 86 -20.91 2.01 9.60
N HIS A 87 -20.80 3.14 8.91
CA HIS A 87 -21.76 4.25 9.03
C HIS A 87 -22.71 4.41 7.84
N VAL A 88 -22.35 3.90 6.66
CA VAL A 88 -23.12 4.05 5.42
C VAL A 88 -23.75 2.74 5.00
N VAL A 89 -22.96 1.68 4.94
CA VAL A 89 -23.45 0.34 4.53
C VAL A 89 -24.23 -0.33 5.66
N GLY A 90 -23.84 -0.07 6.91
CA GLY A 90 -24.57 -0.49 8.10
C GLY A 90 -24.42 -1.96 8.48
N SER A 91 -23.76 -2.79 7.69
CA SER A 91 -23.50 -4.20 8.01
C SER A 91 -22.33 -4.76 7.21
N GLY A 92 -21.42 -5.45 7.93
CA GLY A 92 -20.32 -6.16 7.31
C GLY A 92 -19.04 -5.34 7.15
N SER A 93 -18.08 -5.90 6.44
CA SER A 93 -16.78 -5.31 6.11
C SER A 93 -16.45 -5.50 4.63
N ALA A 94 -17.48 -5.43 3.77
CA ALA A 94 -17.33 -5.75 2.35
C ALA A 94 -16.45 -4.76 1.62
N LEU A 95 -16.64 -3.45 1.83
CA LEU A 95 -15.85 -2.40 1.20
C LEU A 95 -14.41 -2.42 1.74
N ARG A 96 -14.24 -2.51 3.06
CA ARG A 96 -12.93 -2.65 3.70
C ARG A 96 -12.20 -3.88 3.15
N GLY A 97 -12.89 -5.03 3.09
CA GLY A 97 -12.34 -6.27 2.55
C GLY A 97 -11.89 -6.12 1.10
N ALA A 98 -12.71 -5.51 0.26
CA ALA A 98 -12.37 -5.24 -1.15
C ALA A 98 -11.13 -4.34 -1.27
N VAL A 99 -11.06 -3.24 -0.51
CA VAL A 99 -9.92 -2.33 -0.50
C VAL A 99 -8.65 -3.03 -0.01
N VAL A 100 -8.74 -3.83 1.06
CA VAL A 100 -7.58 -4.61 1.55
C VAL A 100 -7.10 -5.60 0.50
N CYS A 101 -8.01 -6.37 -0.15
CA CYS A 101 -7.65 -7.31 -1.19
C CYS A 101 -7.03 -6.64 -2.41
N PHE A 102 -7.55 -5.47 -2.81
CA PHE A 102 -6.99 -4.67 -3.90
C PHE A 102 -5.54 -4.29 -3.60
N TYR A 103 -5.26 -3.67 -2.45
CA TYR A 103 -3.90 -3.29 -2.10
C TYR A 103 -2.98 -4.48 -1.83
N LEU A 104 -3.50 -5.58 -1.26
CA LEU A 104 -2.74 -6.80 -1.09
C LEU A 104 -2.23 -7.34 -2.44
N SER A 105 -3.09 -7.30 -3.46
CA SER A 105 -2.73 -7.69 -4.83
C SER A 105 -1.67 -6.74 -5.41
N ASN A 106 -1.85 -5.42 -5.30
CA ASN A 106 -0.90 -4.44 -5.80
C ASN A 106 0.48 -4.55 -5.12
N GLU A 107 0.51 -4.69 -3.80
CA GLU A 107 1.77 -4.88 -3.08
C GLU A 107 2.46 -6.19 -3.48
N GLY A 108 1.67 -7.27 -3.70
CA GLY A 108 2.18 -8.54 -4.18
C GLY A 108 2.81 -8.45 -5.58
N VAL A 109 2.14 -7.74 -6.50
CA VAL A 109 2.65 -7.45 -7.85
C VAL A 109 3.96 -6.66 -7.77
N SER A 110 3.97 -5.57 -6.99
CA SER A 110 5.16 -4.74 -6.82
C SER A 110 6.36 -5.53 -6.25
N MET A 111 6.12 -6.43 -5.29
CA MET A 111 7.17 -7.31 -4.77
C MET A 111 7.75 -8.24 -5.84
N LEU A 112 6.91 -8.78 -6.72
CA LEU A 112 7.36 -9.65 -7.81
C LEU A 112 8.15 -8.85 -8.87
N GLU A 113 7.73 -7.63 -9.19
CA GLU A 113 8.48 -6.72 -10.05
C GLU A 113 9.85 -6.38 -9.45
N ASN A 114 9.90 -6.05 -8.16
CA ASN A 114 11.15 -5.81 -7.44
C ASN A 114 12.06 -7.05 -7.45
N ALA A 115 11.49 -8.24 -7.25
CA ALA A 115 12.24 -9.50 -7.30
C ALA A 115 12.82 -9.77 -8.69
N ALA A 116 12.03 -9.54 -9.75
CA ALA A 116 12.49 -9.64 -11.14
C ALA A 116 13.63 -8.65 -11.43
N HIS A 117 13.48 -7.41 -10.97
CA HIS A 117 14.48 -6.36 -11.13
C HIS A 117 15.82 -6.73 -10.44
N LEU A 118 15.75 -7.42 -9.32
CA LEU A 118 16.93 -7.95 -8.62
C LEU A 118 17.50 -9.24 -9.23
N GLY A 119 16.93 -9.72 -10.34
CA GLY A 119 17.44 -10.86 -11.10
C GLY A 119 16.92 -12.23 -10.65
N LEU A 120 15.89 -12.27 -9.80
CA LEU A 120 15.24 -13.54 -9.49
C LEU A 120 14.45 -14.04 -10.71
N PRO A 121 14.56 -15.33 -11.08
CA PRO A 121 13.80 -15.89 -12.19
C PRO A 121 12.31 -15.94 -11.84
N ILE A 122 11.50 -15.17 -12.58
CA ILE A 122 10.05 -15.21 -12.47
C ILE A 122 9.50 -16.04 -13.63
N PRO A 123 8.61 -17.01 -13.38
CA PRO A 123 7.97 -17.79 -14.42
C PRO A 123 7.25 -16.86 -15.42
N GLU A 124 7.39 -17.11 -16.74
CA GLU A 124 6.77 -16.27 -17.78
C GLU A 124 5.26 -16.09 -17.61
N LYS A 125 4.55 -17.14 -17.16
CA LYS A 125 3.12 -17.06 -16.86
C LYS A 125 2.80 -15.99 -15.80
N LEU A 126 3.68 -15.83 -14.83
CA LEU A 126 3.50 -14.84 -13.77
C LEU A 126 3.76 -13.42 -14.31
N LYS A 127 4.77 -13.24 -15.17
CA LYS A 127 5.02 -11.95 -15.84
C LYS A 127 3.81 -11.50 -16.67
N VAL A 128 3.26 -12.39 -17.49
CA VAL A 128 2.06 -12.09 -18.30
C VAL A 128 0.87 -11.67 -17.43
N ILE A 129 0.66 -12.33 -16.27
CA ILE A 129 -0.41 -11.96 -15.34
C ILE A 129 -0.15 -10.57 -14.74
N LEU A 130 1.11 -10.27 -14.39
CA LEU A 130 1.52 -8.98 -13.84
C LEU A 130 1.30 -7.84 -14.86
N GLU A 131 1.73 -8.04 -16.09
CA GLU A 131 1.54 -7.08 -17.19
C GLU A 131 0.06 -6.82 -17.45
N GLN A 132 -0.78 -7.87 -17.51
CA GLN A 132 -2.23 -7.73 -17.69
C GLN A 132 -2.91 -6.99 -16.52
N LEU A 133 -2.43 -7.13 -15.31
CA LEU A 133 -2.94 -6.39 -14.16
C LEU A 133 -2.53 -4.91 -14.24
N HIS A 134 -1.30 -4.64 -14.66
CA HIS A 134 -0.77 -3.29 -14.82
C HIS A 134 -1.49 -2.52 -15.94
N ASP A 135 -1.71 -3.15 -17.10
CA ASP A 135 -2.38 -2.54 -18.24
C ASP A 135 -3.87 -2.25 -17.99
N ARG A 136 -4.52 -2.99 -17.10
CA ARG A 136 -5.91 -2.73 -16.71
C ARG A 136 -6.08 -1.49 -15.83
N GLU A 137 -5.04 -1.01 -15.21
CA GLU A 137 -5.08 0.16 -14.33
C GLU A 137 -4.83 1.48 -15.06
N MET A 138 -4.37 1.46 -16.31
CA MET A 138 -4.28 2.65 -17.14
C MET A 138 -5.54 2.79 -18.00
N PRO A 139 -6.42 3.77 -17.73
CA PRO A 139 -7.44 4.13 -18.71
C PRO A 139 -6.70 4.56 -19.98
N VAL A 140 -6.91 3.84 -21.07
CA VAL A 140 -6.45 4.28 -22.39
C VAL A 140 -7.03 5.66 -22.61
N ALA A 141 -6.17 6.68 -22.64
CA ALA A 141 -6.57 8.00 -23.08
C ALA A 141 -7.20 7.83 -24.47
N PRO A 142 -8.38 8.40 -24.76
CA PRO A 142 -8.95 8.29 -26.06
C PRO A 142 -7.97 8.85 -27.08
N ASP A 143 -7.65 8.05 -28.08
CA ASP A 143 -6.80 8.42 -29.21
C ASP A 143 -7.49 9.55 -29.99
N ASP A 144 -7.04 10.77 -29.76
CA ASP A 144 -7.49 11.99 -30.41
C ASP A 144 -6.91 12.07 -31.83
N THR A 145 -6.97 10.99 -32.59
CA THR A 145 -6.80 11.01 -34.04
C THR A 145 -8.11 11.41 -34.69
N THR A 146 -8.52 12.66 -34.50
CA THR A 146 -9.44 13.27 -35.44
C THR A 146 -8.72 13.53 -36.75
N ASP A 147 -8.96 12.62 -37.63
CA ASP A 147 -8.73 12.67 -39.06
C ASP A 147 -9.21 14.03 -39.62
N ASN A 148 -8.26 14.90 -39.90
CA ASN A 148 -8.49 16.14 -40.62
C ASN A 148 -8.21 15.88 -42.12
N THR A 149 -9.04 15.04 -42.74
CA THR A 149 -9.18 15.03 -44.19
C THR A 149 -10.08 16.20 -44.59
N ASN A 150 -9.46 17.34 -44.78
CA ASN A 150 -10.07 18.48 -45.44
C ASN A 150 -9.70 18.39 -46.93
N ASP A 151 -10.53 17.66 -47.72
CA ASP A 151 -10.46 17.70 -49.18
C ASP A 151 -10.94 19.06 -49.64
N GLY A 152 -9.99 19.86 -50.10
CA GLY A 152 -10.28 21.09 -50.82
C GLY A 152 -10.81 20.87 -52.21
N GLN A 153 -11.85 21.58 -52.55
CA GLN A 153 -12.15 22.05 -53.87
C GLN A 153 -12.30 23.57 -53.83
#